data_8d1cd6b82b36746ffef5ec209dc65946
#
_entry.id   8d1cd6b82b36746ffef5ec209dc65946
#
_cell.length_a   1.000
_cell.length_b   1.000
_cell.length_c   1.000
_cell.angle_alpha   90.00
_cell.angle_beta   90.00
_cell.angle_gamma   90.00
#
_symmetry.space_group_name_H-M   'P 1'
#
loop_
_entity.id
_entity.type
_entity.pdbx_description
1 polymer ?
#
loop_
_entity_poly.entity_id
_entity_poly.type
_entity_poly.pdbx_seq_one_letter_code
_entity_poly.pdbx_strand_id
1 'polypeptide(L)'
;MRSSAASDVYKRQDFMLCANETIAEEFYWREIPFLYRIHEIPDHEKIDKLQIFLQNFGIYLKSSHDEIHPKEVQKLLTKIEGTPEEPLISRLTLRSMKQAKYSAYSSMHFGLSTRYYCHFTSPIRRYPDLQIHRIIKETLHNKFTTRRFSHYDAILPKVAEQSSKMERRAEEVEREVCKLKKAEYMRRRIGEVHEGIISGVTNWGIYVELPNTIEGMVHVSILPGDYYYYDEKTYSMVGERTGRTFKLGEKAKIRVKDVDMMLKNIDFELVEDDDYEQSEDGWN
;
A
#
# COMPACT_ATOMS: atom_id res chain seq x y z
N MET A 1 5.99 -12.46 26.85
CA MET A 1 4.81 -11.66 27.26
C MET A 1 4.61 -10.55 26.24
N ARG A 2 3.52 -10.57 25.48
CA ARG A 2 3.17 -9.42 24.63
C ARG A 2 2.84 -8.25 25.55
N SER A 3 3.42 -7.09 25.30
CA SER A 3 3.20 -5.88 26.09
C SER A 3 1.69 -5.59 26.19
N SER A 4 1.19 -5.31 27.40
CA SER A 4 -0.21 -4.90 27.62
C SER A 4 -0.62 -3.72 26.74
N ALA A 5 0.31 -2.78 26.48
CA ALA A 5 0.10 -1.63 25.61
C ALA A 5 -0.25 -2.01 24.16
N ALA A 6 0.38 -3.03 23.57
CA ALA A 6 0.04 -3.50 22.22
C ALA A 6 -1.38 -4.10 22.18
N SER A 7 -1.76 -4.89 23.22
CA SER A 7 -3.12 -5.42 23.36
C SER A 7 -4.18 -4.30 23.45
N ASP A 8 -3.87 -3.22 24.17
CA ASP A 8 -4.82 -2.10 24.34
C ASP A 8 -4.99 -1.26 23.07
N VAL A 9 -3.94 -1.14 22.26
CA VAL A 9 -4.05 -0.49 20.92
C VAL A 9 -4.99 -1.27 20.02
N TYR A 10 -4.88 -2.60 19.94
CA TYR A 10 -5.78 -3.44 19.12
C TYR A 10 -7.22 -3.36 19.61
N LYS A 11 -7.47 -3.46 20.91
CA LYS A 11 -8.82 -3.31 21.49
C LYS A 11 -9.45 -1.97 21.13
N ARG A 12 -8.68 -0.89 21.24
CA ARG A 12 -9.17 0.44 20.86
C ARG A 12 -9.54 0.51 19.37
N GLN A 13 -8.75 -0.12 18.52
CA GLN A 13 -9.04 -0.19 17.08
C GLN A 13 -10.34 -0.95 16.80
N ASP A 14 -10.55 -2.10 17.47
CA ASP A 14 -11.79 -2.88 17.35
C ASP A 14 -13.02 -2.09 17.77
N PHE A 15 -12.94 -1.33 18.87
CA PHE A 15 -14.04 -0.44 19.27
C PHE A 15 -14.33 0.66 18.25
N MET A 16 -13.29 1.23 17.63
CA MET A 16 -13.49 2.24 16.57
C MET A 16 -14.13 1.63 15.31
N LEU A 17 -13.74 0.42 14.93
CA LEU A 17 -14.36 -0.30 13.82
C LEU A 17 -15.82 -0.59 14.12
N CYS A 18 -16.13 -1.15 15.29
CA CYS A 18 -17.49 -1.42 15.73
C CYS A 18 -18.37 -0.16 15.72
N ALA A 19 -17.86 0.96 16.24
CA ALA A 19 -18.58 2.22 16.22
C ALA A 19 -18.85 2.72 14.78
N ASN A 20 -17.86 2.62 13.89
CA ASN A 20 -18.01 3.01 12.49
C ASN A 20 -19.06 2.16 11.77
N GLU A 21 -19.08 0.85 11.99
CA GLU A 21 -20.04 -0.08 11.42
C GLU A 21 -21.46 0.16 11.95
N THR A 22 -21.61 0.24 13.27
CA THR A 22 -22.91 0.44 13.93
C THR A 22 -23.57 1.73 13.47
N ILE A 23 -22.82 2.83 13.40
CA ILE A 23 -23.35 4.12 12.92
C ILE A 23 -23.71 4.05 11.44
N ALA A 24 -22.91 3.41 10.60
CA ALA A 24 -23.21 3.26 9.18
C ALA A 24 -24.48 2.45 8.94
N GLU A 25 -24.65 1.34 9.66
CA GLU A 25 -25.81 0.47 9.58
C GLU A 25 -27.08 1.17 10.07
N GLU A 26 -27.04 1.83 11.21
CA GLU A 26 -28.17 2.57 11.78
C GLU A 26 -28.71 3.63 10.81
N PHE A 27 -27.82 4.44 10.21
CA PHE A 27 -28.25 5.49 9.29
C PHE A 27 -28.66 4.97 7.91
N TYR A 28 -28.16 3.81 7.50
CA TYR A 28 -28.64 3.10 6.32
C TYR A 28 -30.11 2.69 6.49
N TRP A 29 -30.46 2.02 7.60
CA TRP A 29 -31.84 1.57 7.85
C TRP A 29 -32.82 2.70 8.15
N ARG A 30 -32.32 3.85 8.58
CA ARG A 30 -33.17 5.08 8.73
C ARG A 30 -33.44 5.78 7.41
N GLU A 31 -32.81 5.33 6.31
CA GLU A 31 -32.91 5.94 4.98
C GLU A 31 -32.58 7.45 4.97
N ILE A 32 -31.70 7.89 5.86
CA ILE A 32 -31.22 9.26 5.95
C ILE A 32 -29.99 9.42 5.04
N PRO A 33 -29.91 10.49 4.19
CA PRO A 33 -28.71 10.79 3.41
C PRO A 33 -27.46 10.83 4.29
N PHE A 34 -26.47 10.02 3.93
CA PHE A 34 -25.30 9.78 4.77
C PHE A 34 -24.01 9.65 3.96
N LEU A 35 -22.85 9.61 4.62
CA LEU A 35 -21.54 9.37 3.99
C LEU A 35 -20.99 8.03 4.42
N TYR A 36 -20.71 7.20 3.44
CA TYR A 36 -20.11 5.88 3.63
C TYR A 36 -18.66 5.86 3.18
N ARG A 37 -17.88 4.96 3.75
CA ARG A 37 -16.56 4.57 3.25
C ARG A 37 -16.70 3.23 2.55
N ILE A 38 -16.57 3.21 1.25
CA ILE A 38 -16.73 2.01 0.44
C ILE A 38 -15.40 1.54 -0.12
N HIS A 39 -15.27 0.24 -0.27
CA HIS A 39 -14.15 -0.41 -0.93
C HIS A 39 -14.69 -1.45 -1.89
N GLU A 40 -14.68 -1.11 -3.16
CA GLU A 40 -15.25 -1.95 -4.22
C GLU A 40 -14.47 -3.26 -4.38
N ILE A 41 -15.12 -4.27 -4.93
CA ILE A 41 -14.50 -5.54 -5.29
C ILE A 41 -13.38 -5.28 -6.31
N PRO A 42 -12.24 -5.98 -6.21
CA PRO A 42 -11.15 -5.87 -7.17
C PRO A 42 -11.57 -6.20 -8.61
N ASP A 43 -10.87 -5.63 -9.58
CA ASP A 43 -11.11 -5.93 -10.99
C ASP A 43 -10.66 -7.37 -11.32
N HIS A 44 -11.46 -8.10 -12.08
CA HIS A 44 -11.19 -9.50 -12.48
C HIS A 44 -9.82 -9.66 -13.13
N GLU A 45 -9.48 -8.82 -14.12
CA GLU A 45 -8.19 -8.88 -14.80
C GLU A 45 -6.98 -8.78 -13.87
N LYS A 46 -7.10 -7.99 -12.80
CA LYS A 46 -6.04 -7.86 -11.79
C LYS A 46 -5.94 -9.09 -10.91
N ILE A 47 -7.07 -9.70 -10.58
CA ILE A 47 -7.10 -10.93 -9.80
C ILE A 47 -6.57 -12.10 -10.61
N ASP A 48 -6.90 -12.19 -11.89
CA ASP A 48 -6.39 -13.23 -12.79
C ASP A 48 -4.86 -13.14 -12.92
N LYS A 49 -4.32 -11.93 -13.11
CA LYS A 49 -2.87 -11.72 -13.11
C LYS A 49 -2.22 -12.12 -11.79
N LEU A 50 -2.85 -11.78 -10.68
CA LEU A 50 -2.38 -12.20 -9.35
C LEU A 50 -2.43 -13.73 -9.20
N GLN A 51 -3.49 -14.42 -9.68
CA GLN A 51 -3.60 -15.88 -9.63
C GLN A 51 -2.50 -16.56 -10.44
N ILE A 52 -2.26 -16.09 -11.68
CA ILE A 52 -1.19 -16.61 -12.54
C ILE A 52 0.16 -16.49 -11.84
N PHE A 53 0.41 -15.34 -11.23
CA PHE A 53 1.64 -15.11 -10.48
C PHE A 53 1.77 -16.05 -9.26
N LEU A 54 0.71 -16.21 -8.47
CA LEU A 54 0.70 -17.08 -7.29
C LEU A 54 0.93 -18.56 -7.61
N GLN A 55 0.54 -19.01 -8.81
CA GLN A 55 0.79 -20.39 -9.27
C GLN A 55 2.28 -20.72 -9.30
N ASN A 56 3.15 -19.75 -9.57
CA ASN A 56 4.61 -19.95 -9.54
C ASN A 56 5.12 -20.35 -8.14
N PHE A 57 4.36 -20.06 -7.09
CA PHE A 57 4.65 -20.40 -5.69
C PHE A 57 3.78 -21.56 -5.18
N GLY A 58 3.05 -22.24 -6.05
CA GLY A 58 2.13 -23.32 -5.65
C GLY A 58 0.95 -22.85 -4.81
N ILE A 59 0.58 -21.56 -4.92
CA ILE A 59 -0.53 -20.96 -4.18
C ILE A 59 -1.70 -20.75 -5.13
N TYR A 60 -2.88 -21.21 -4.71
CA TYR A 60 -4.12 -21.08 -5.49
C TYR A 60 -5.13 -20.26 -4.70
N LEU A 61 -5.67 -19.22 -5.34
CA LEU A 61 -6.82 -18.47 -4.85
C LEU A 61 -8.09 -19.13 -5.35
N LYS A 62 -9.06 -19.34 -4.46
CA LYS A 62 -10.38 -19.80 -4.87
C LYS A 62 -11.24 -18.59 -5.23
N SER A 63 -11.57 -18.46 -6.50
CA SER A 63 -12.63 -17.54 -6.95
C SER A 63 -13.86 -18.37 -7.30
N SER A 64 -15.04 -17.94 -6.88
CA SER A 64 -16.31 -18.53 -7.28
C SER A 64 -17.06 -17.54 -8.16
N HIS A 65 -17.46 -17.97 -9.37
CA HIS A 65 -18.22 -17.15 -10.32
C HIS A 65 -17.60 -15.78 -10.62
N ASP A 66 -16.29 -15.74 -10.91
CA ASP A 66 -15.53 -14.54 -11.24
C ASP A 66 -15.39 -13.49 -10.12
N GLU A 67 -15.84 -13.77 -8.90
CA GLU A 67 -15.66 -12.89 -7.75
C GLU A 67 -14.77 -13.51 -6.69
N ILE A 68 -13.82 -12.70 -6.18
CA ILE A 68 -12.99 -13.08 -5.05
C ILE A 68 -13.66 -12.64 -3.75
N HIS A 69 -13.75 -13.55 -2.78
CA HIS A 69 -14.27 -13.21 -1.46
C HIS A 69 -13.14 -12.67 -0.56
N PRO A 70 -13.37 -11.64 0.28
CA PRO A 70 -12.35 -11.08 1.18
C PRO A 70 -11.61 -12.12 2.03
N LYS A 71 -12.32 -13.16 2.48
CA LYS A 71 -11.73 -14.28 3.25
C LYS A 71 -10.65 -15.05 2.49
N GLU A 72 -10.73 -15.13 1.17
CA GLU A 72 -9.70 -15.84 0.39
C GLU A 72 -8.41 -15.01 0.35
N VAL A 73 -8.52 -13.68 0.27
CA VAL A 73 -7.36 -12.78 0.41
C VAL A 73 -6.76 -12.88 1.81
N GLN A 74 -7.59 -12.93 2.85
CA GLN A 74 -7.12 -13.12 4.22
C GLN A 74 -6.37 -14.44 4.39
N LYS A 75 -6.93 -15.56 3.86
CA LYS A 75 -6.25 -16.86 3.89
C LYS A 75 -4.91 -16.86 3.15
N LEU A 76 -4.86 -16.17 1.99
CA LEU A 76 -3.62 -15.98 1.27
C LEU A 76 -2.57 -15.31 2.15
N LEU A 77 -2.90 -14.14 2.73
CA LEU A 77 -1.97 -13.38 3.57
C LEU A 77 -1.52 -14.18 4.80
N THR A 78 -2.45 -14.89 5.47
CA THR A 78 -2.10 -15.78 6.60
C THR A 78 -1.17 -16.94 6.16
N LYS A 79 -1.37 -17.49 4.95
CA LYS A 79 -0.54 -18.60 4.45
C LYS A 79 0.89 -18.19 4.16
N ILE A 80 1.12 -16.96 3.72
CA ILE A 80 2.45 -16.44 3.36
C ILE A 80 3.16 -15.76 4.53
N GLU A 81 2.50 -15.58 5.67
CA GLU A 81 3.06 -14.92 6.84
C GLU A 81 4.35 -15.60 7.29
N GLY A 82 5.44 -14.82 7.40
CA GLY A 82 6.77 -15.31 7.78
C GLY A 82 7.54 -16.02 6.67
N THR A 83 7.02 -16.12 5.44
CA THR A 83 7.77 -16.68 4.30
C THR A 83 8.62 -15.60 3.62
N PRO A 84 9.71 -15.98 2.92
CA PRO A 84 10.51 -15.02 2.16
C PRO A 84 9.73 -14.26 1.09
N GLU A 85 8.66 -14.86 0.57
CA GLU A 85 7.81 -14.32 -0.49
C GLU A 85 6.72 -13.38 0.02
N GLU A 86 6.50 -13.31 1.34
CA GLU A 86 5.47 -12.48 1.96
C GLU A 86 5.48 -11.01 1.48
N PRO A 87 6.62 -10.30 1.47
CA PRO A 87 6.65 -8.88 1.06
C PRO A 87 6.20 -8.68 -0.38
N LEU A 88 6.60 -9.59 -1.28
CA LEU A 88 6.25 -9.56 -2.69
C LEU A 88 4.77 -9.83 -2.90
N ILE A 89 4.27 -10.96 -2.37
CA ILE A 89 2.87 -11.38 -2.56
C ILE A 89 1.92 -10.38 -1.92
N SER A 90 2.24 -9.88 -0.73
CA SER A 90 1.45 -8.84 -0.05
C SER A 90 1.37 -7.55 -0.87
N ARG A 91 2.50 -7.09 -1.45
CA ARG A 91 2.54 -5.90 -2.31
C ARG A 91 1.70 -6.07 -3.58
N LEU A 92 1.82 -7.21 -4.26
CA LEU A 92 1.04 -7.50 -5.48
C LEU A 92 -0.45 -7.67 -5.17
N THR A 93 -0.77 -8.33 -4.06
CA THR A 93 -2.15 -8.44 -3.58
C THR A 93 -2.75 -7.06 -3.34
N LEU A 94 -2.03 -6.17 -2.63
CA LEU A 94 -2.50 -4.80 -2.38
C LEU A 94 -2.68 -4.00 -3.68
N ARG A 95 -1.77 -4.13 -4.65
CA ARG A 95 -1.88 -3.48 -5.97
C ARG A 95 -3.06 -3.99 -6.80
N SER A 96 -3.51 -5.20 -6.56
CA SER A 96 -4.68 -5.79 -7.23
C SER A 96 -6.00 -5.27 -6.65
N MET A 97 -6.00 -4.70 -5.45
CA MET A 97 -7.18 -4.13 -4.80
C MET A 97 -7.51 -2.75 -5.39
N LYS A 98 -8.80 -2.39 -5.33
CA LYS A 98 -9.23 -1.01 -5.57
C LYS A 98 -8.92 -0.13 -4.37
N GLN A 99 -8.86 1.17 -4.58
CA GLN A 99 -8.71 2.12 -3.49
C GLN A 99 -10.08 2.40 -2.85
N ALA A 100 -10.13 2.42 -1.53
CA ALA A 100 -11.33 2.83 -0.80
C ALA A 100 -11.63 4.31 -1.04
N LYS A 101 -12.93 4.68 -1.10
CA LYS A 101 -13.38 6.04 -1.34
C LYS A 101 -14.61 6.39 -0.50
N TYR A 102 -14.91 7.67 -0.38
CA TYR A 102 -16.17 8.10 0.20
C TYR A 102 -17.29 8.07 -0.85
N SER A 103 -18.52 7.79 -0.41
CA SER A 103 -19.71 7.73 -1.24
C SER A 103 -20.94 8.18 -0.44
N ALA A 104 -21.90 8.82 -1.12
CA ALA A 104 -23.23 9.07 -0.55
C ALA A 104 -24.12 7.82 -0.61
N TYR A 105 -23.71 6.80 -1.34
CA TYR A 105 -24.42 5.53 -1.49
C TYR A 105 -23.66 4.42 -0.79
N SER A 106 -24.41 3.62 -0.02
CA SER A 106 -23.83 2.48 0.69
C SER A 106 -23.43 1.38 -0.30
N SER A 107 -22.23 0.85 -0.09
CA SER A 107 -21.73 -0.37 -0.74
C SER A 107 -20.82 -1.08 0.24
N MET A 108 -20.53 -2.35 -0.02
CA MET A 108 -19.65 -3.16 0.79
C MET A 108 -18.23 -2.56 0.88
N HIS A 109 -17.60 -2.71 2.03
CA HIS A 109 -16.18 -2.44 2.20
C HIS A 109 -15.39 -3.75 2.10
N PHE A 110 -14.87 -4.07 0.91
CA PHE A 110 -14.20 -5.33 0.61
C PHE A 110 -13.08 -5.66 1.61
N GLY A 111 -12.15 -4.74 1.83
CA GLY A 111 -10.98 -4.99 2.69
C GLY A 111 -11.33 -5.25 4.17
N LEU A 112 -12.47 -4.76 4.68
CA LEU A 112 -12.97 -5.04 6.03
C LEU A 112 -14.02 -6.17 6.06
N SER A 113 -14.46 -6.62 4.88
CA SER A 113 -15.54 -7.62 4.76
C SER A 113 -16.83 -7.22 5.47
N THR A 114 -17.12 -5.91 5.53
CA THR A 114 -18.32 -5.37 6.17
C THR A 114 -19.29 -4.79 5.14
N ARG A 115 -20.58 -4.94 5.42
CA ARG A 115 -21.66 -4.49 4.53
C ARG A 115 -21.89 -2.98 4.61
N TYR A 116 -21.76 -2.43 5.82
CA TYR A 116 -21.97 -1.02 6.11
C TYR A 116 -20.76 -0.47 6.81
N TYR A 117 -20.17 0.59 6.28
CA TYR A 117 -19.00 1.19 6.91
C TYR A 117 -18.97 2.71 6.64
N CYS A 118 -18.63 3.46 7.65
CA CYS A 118 -18.35 4.87 7.55
C CYS A 118 -17.13 5.26 8.39
N HIS A 119 -16.65 6.46 8.21
CA HIS A 119 -15.66 7.05 9.08
C HIS A 119 -16.36 8.01 10.05
N PHE A 120 -16.48 7.62 11.31
CA PHE A 120 -17.17 8.37 12.37
C PHE A 120 -16.24 8.84 13.49
N THR A 121 -15.17 8.08 13.77
CA THR A 121 -14.42 8.19 15.03
C THR A 121 -13.35 9.29 15.05
N SER A 122 -13.15 10.05 13.97
CA SER A 122 -12.07 11.08 13.88
C SER A 122 -12.50 12.42 13.25
N PRO A 123 -13.52 13.11 13.81
CA PRO A 123 -14.09 14.34 13.23
C PRO A 123 -13.14 15.54 13.25
N ILE A 124 -12.06 15.52 14.06
CA ILE A 124 -11.07 16.60 14.14
C ILE A 124 -10.23 16.68 12.86
N ARG A 125 -9.85 15.53 12.29
CA ARG A 125 -8.94 15.44 11.15
C ARG A 125 -9.56 14.98 9.84
N ARG A 126 -10.81 14.48 9.86
CA ARG A 126 -11.52 14.04 8.67
C ARG A 126 -12.87 14.75 8.52
N TYR A 127 -13.01 15.49 7.44
CA TYR A 127 -14.24 16.22 7.16
C TYR A 127 -15.48 15.33 7.00
N PRO A 128 -15.43 14.14 6.36
CA PRO A 128 -16.56 13.22 6.31
C PRO A 128 -17.10 12.85 7.68
N ASP A 129 -16.23 12.56 8.65
CA ASP A 129 -16.63 12.27 10.03
C ASP A 129 -17.36 13.47 10.64
N LEU A 130 -16.82 14.68 10.49
CA LEU A 130 -17.47 15.89 10.98
C LEU A 130 -18.86 16.09 10.36
N GLN A 131 -18.99 15.80 9.07
CA GLN A 131 -20.28 15.92 8.36
C GLN A 131 -21.28 14.89 8.88
N ILE A 132 -20.86 13.66 9.14
CA ILE A 132 -21.66 12.61 9.78
C ILE A 132 -22.13 13.07 11.18
N HIS A 133 -21.24 13.61 12.00
CA HIS A 133 -21.61 14.14 13.32
C HIS A 133 -22.65 15.23 13.24
N ARG A 134 -22.64 16.10 12.23
CA ARG A 134 -23.67 17.13 12.02
C ARG A 134 -25.04 16.50 11.71
N ILE A 135 -25.07 15.51 10.82
CA ILE A 135 -26.29 14.78 10.47
C ILE A 135 -26.87 14.09 11.71
N ILE A 136 -26.04 13.36 12.45
CA ILE A 136 -26.42 12.67 13.68
C ILE A 136 -27.01 13.65 14.69
N LYS A 137 -26.32 14.76 14.92
CA LYS A 137 -26.77 15.80 15.87
C LYS A 137 -28.14 16.40 15.49
N GLU A 138 -28.34 16.70 14.22
CA GLU A 138 -29.66 17.19 13.74
C GLU A 138 -30.77 16.14 13.95
N THR A 139 -30.44 14.85 13.69
CA THR A 139 -31.40 13.74 13.90
C THR A 139 -31.76 13.59 15.38
N LEU A 140 -30.76 13.57 16.27
CA LEU A 140 -30.97 13.41 17.72
C LEU A 140 -31.77 14.57 18.34
N HIS A 141 -31.66 15.77 17.78
CA HIS A 141 -32.38 16.95 18.25
C HIS A 141 -33.74 17.16 17.51
N ASN A 142 -34.21 16.17 16.75
CA ASN A 142 -35.46 16.25 15.95
C ASN A 142 -35.46 17.46 14.99
N LYS A 143 -34.29 17.89 14.51
CA LYS A 143 -34.14 19.00 13.55
C LYS A 143 -34.01 18.52 12.09
N PHE A 144 -34.06 17.20 11.87
CA PHE A 144 -33.94 16.61 10.55
C PHE A 144 -35.27 16.63 9.79
N THR A 145 -35.54 17.75 9.13
CA THR A 145 -36.76 18.00 8.37
C THR A 145 -36.62 17.56 6.91
N THR A 146 -37.72 17.48 6.14
CA THR A 146 -37.70 17.20 4.70
C THR A 146 -36.78 18.16 3.93
N ARG A 147 -36.75 19.44 4.34
CA ARG A 147 -35.83 20.43 3.75
C ARG A 147 -34.34 20.04 4.01
N ARG A 148 -34.02 19.54 5.20
CA ARG A 148 -32.68 19.09 5.53
C ARG A 148 -32.32 17.82 4.80
N PHE A 149 -33.29 16.90 4.64
CA PHE A 149 -33.09 15.71 3.80
C PHE A 149 -32.66 16.10 2.38
N SER A 150 -33.48 16.93 1.68
CA SER A 150 -33.18 17.37 0.32
C SER A 150 -31.84 18.13 0.22
N HIS A 151 -31.48 18.88 1.26
CA HIS A 151 -30.19 19.57 1.33
C HIS A 151 -29.02 18.58 1.36
N TYR A 152 -29.07 17.59 2.26
CA TYR A 152 -28.00 16.60 2.39
C TYR A 152 -27.92 15.69 1.16
N ASP A 153 -29.06 15.25 0.64
CA ASP A 153 -29.10 14.44 -0.58
C ASP A 153 -28.41 15.16 -1.77
N ALA A 154 -28.60 16.45 -1.88
CA ALA A 154 -27.97 17.26 -2.94
C ALA A 154 -26.47 17.50 -2.73
N ILE A 155 -25.99 17.65 -1.48
CA ILE A 155 -24.57 18.04 -1.24
C ILE A 155 -23.65 16.85 -0.99
N LEU A 156 -24.14 15.75 -0.38
CA LEU A 156 -23.26 14.65 0.04
C LEU A 156 -22.51 13.96 -1.10
N PRO A 157 -23.06 13.80 -2.33
CA PRO A 157 -22.29 13.27 -3.45
C PRO A 157 -21.02 14.11 -3.75
N LYS A 158 -21.16 15.43 -3.75
CA LYS A 158 -20.04 16.36 -3.97
C LYS A 158 -19.04 16.34 -2.81
N VAL A 159 -19.53 16.25 -1.58
CA VAL A 159 -18.70 16.13 -0.38
C VAL A 159 -17.89 14.84 -0.41
N ALA A 160 -18.50 13.72 -0.80
CA ALA A 160 -17.83 12.43 -0.92
C ALA A 160 -16.71 12.47 -1.97
N GLU A 161 -17.01 12.99 -3.16
CA GLU A 161 -16.05 13.14 -4.25
C GLU A 161 -14.86 14.03 -3.82
N GLN A 162 -15.17 15.21 -3.31
CA GLN A 162 -14.14 16.18 -2.89
C GLN A 162 -13.27 15.63 -1.75
N SER A 163 -13.86 14.95 -0.77
CA SER A 163 -13.13 14.35 0.34
C SER A 163 -12.19 13.25 -0.14
N SER A 164 -12.64 12.39 -1.05
CA SER A 164 -11.81 11.33 -1.65
C SER A 164 -10.66 11.92 -2.49
N LYS A 165 -10.91 13.00 -3.22
CA LYS A 165 -9.88 13.70 -4.00
C LYS A 165 -8.82 14.35 -3.10
N MET A 166 -9.27 15.01 -2.02
CA MET A 166 -8.34 15.67 -1.09
C MET A 166 -7.53 14.66 -0.27
N GLU A 167 -8.11 13.53 0.10
CA GLU A 167 -7.41 12.43 0.77
C GLU A 167 -6.25 11.94 -0.12
N ARG A 168 -6.51 11.61 -1.38
CA ARG A 168 -5.47 11.17 -2.33
C ARG A 168 -4.38 12.21 -2.53
N ARG A 169 -4.77 13.49 -2.64
CA ARG A 169 -3.81 14.59 -2.76
C ARG A 169 -2.93 14.72 -1.51
N ALA A 170 -3.50 14.55 -0.32
CA ALA A 170 -2.73 14.59 0.93
C ALA A 170 -1.73 13.43 1.00
N GLU A 171 -2.15 12.21 0.65
CA GLU A 171 -1.27 11.04 0.57
C GLU A 171 -0.14 11.21 -0.46
N GLU A 172 -0.43 11.83 -1.60
CA GLU A 172 0.57 12.12 -2.63
C GLU A 172 1.60 13.13 -2.13
N VAL A 173 1.16 14.22 -1.50
CA VAL A 173 2.04 15.23 -0.90
C VAL A 173 2.92 14.61 0.19
N GLU A 174 2.35 13.79 1.07
CA GLU A 174 3.10 13.08 2.11
C GLU A 174 4.20 12.19 1.50
N ARG A 175 3.85 11.39 0.48
CA ARG A 175 4.85 10.57 -0.23
C ARG A 175 5.96 11.39 -0.86
N GLU A 176 5.61 12.51 -1.50
CA GLU A 176 6.59 13.38 -2.15
C GLU A 176 7.53 14.06 -1.14
N VAL A 177 7.00 14.48 0.02
CA VAL A 177 7.81 15.01 1.11
C VAL A 177 8.73 13.94 1.69
N CYS A 178 8.21 12.72 1.89
CA CYS A 178 9.03 11.59 2.35
C CYS A 178 10.15 11.25 1.37
N LYS A 179 9.88 11.24 0.06
CA LYS A 179 10.91 11.03 -0.98
C LYS A 179 11.99 12.11 -0.91
N LEU A 180 11.58 13.37 -0.81
CA LEU A 180 12.52 14.48 -0.69
C LEU A 180 13.43 14.31 0.54
N LYS A 181 12.86 13.98 1.71
CA LYS A 181 13.63 13.79 2.93
C LYS A 181 14.55 12.57 2.88
N LYS A 182 14.11 11.49 2.24
CA LYS A 182 14.96 10.34 1.98
C LYS A 182 16.15 10.69 1.07
N ALA A 183 15.91 11.45 0.00
CA ALA A 183 16.97 11.94 -0.89
C ALA A 183 17.95 12.87 -0.16
N GLU A 184 17.46 13.86 0.63
CA GLU A 184 18.31 14.74 1.45
C GLU A 184 19.19 13.95 2.43
N TYR A 185 18.66 12.89 3.02
CA TYR A 185 19.38 12.02 3.94
C TYR A 185 20.47 11.25 3.22
N MET A 186 20.17 10.65 2.06
CA MET A 186 21.12 9.83 1.29
C MET A 186 22.17 10.66 0.55
N ARG A 187 21.89 11.90 0.19
CA ARG A 187 22.86 12.81 -0.44
C ARG A 187 24.14 12.99 0.38
N ARG A 188 24.04 12.90 1.72
CA ARG A 188 25.20 13.01 2.62
C ARG A 188 25.97 11.69 2.77
N ARG A 189 25.49 10.62 2.13
CA ARG A 189 26.00 9.25 2.25
C ARG A 189 26.43 8.65 0.91
N ILE A 190 26.67 9.51 -0.06
CA ILE A 190 27.21 9.08 -1.35
C ILE A 190 28.55 8.40 -1.10
N GLY A 191 28.74 7.20 -1.68
CA GLY A 191 29.92 6.35 -1.50
C GLY A 191 29.80 5.32 -0.36
N GLU A 192 28.86 5.48 0.58
CA GLU A 192 28.62 4.51 1.64
C GLU A 192 28.04 3.19 1.08
N VAL A 193 28.45 2.09 1.68
CA VAL A 193 27.98 0.74 1.32
C VAL A 193 26.94 0.28 2.36
N HIS A 194 25.82 -0.27 1.89
CA HIS A 194 24.76 -0.77 2.72
C HIS A 194 24.26 -2.13 2.23
N GLU A 195 23.71 -2.91 3.15
CA GLU A 195 22.95 -4.12 2.82
C GLU A 195 21.45 -3.77 2.74
N GLY A 196 20.78 -4.31 1.73
CA GLY A 196 19.35 -4.14 1.53
C GLY A 196 18.70 -5.38 0.94
N ILE A 197 17.44 -5.25 0.62
CA ILE A 197 16.62 -6.32 0.02
C ILE A 197 16.06 -5.79 -1.29
N ILE A 198 16.07 -6.60 -2.34
CA ILE A 198 15.44 -6.25 -3.62
C ILE A 198 13.95 -6.12 -3.41
N SER A 199 13.45 -4.90 -3.46
CA SER A 199 12.06 -4.51 -3.22
C SER A 199 11.24 -4.39 -4.50
N GLY A 200 11.90 -4.28 -5.66
CA GLY A 200 11.25 -4.15 -6.94
C GLY A 200 12.15 -4.56 -8.09
N VAL A 201 11.56 -5.12 -9.15
CA VAL A 201 12.24 -5.43 -10.40
C VAL A 201 11.40 -4.88 -11.55
N THR A 202 12.04 -4.15 -12.45
CA THR A 202 11.38 -3.51 -13.60
C THR A 202 12.30 -3.59 -14.83
N ASN A 203 11.79 -3.24 -16.01
CA ASN A 203 12.61 -3.14 -17.24
C ASN A 203 13.80 -2.17 -17.12
N TRP A 204 13.74 -1.22 -16.19
CA TRP A 204 14.78 -0.20 -15.98
C TRP A 204 15.89 -0.64 -15.02
N GLY A 205 15.64 -1.67 -14.21
CA GLY A 205 16.58 -2.15 -13.22
C GLY A 205 15.91 -2.72 -11.98
N ILE A 206 16.71 -2.89 -10.95
CA ILE A 206 16.27 -3.41 -9.64
C ILE A 206 16.20 -2.28 -8.62
N TYR A 207 15.19 -2.32 -7.77
CA TYR A 207 15.05 -1.44 -6.62
C TYR A 207 15.51 -2.19 -5.38
N VAL A 208 16.32 -1.54 -4.56
CA VAL A 208 16.80 -2.11 -3.31
C VAL A 208 16.33 -1.24 -2.15
N GLU A 209 15.66 -1.84 -1.20
CA GLU A 209 15.20 -1.21 0.03
C GLU A 209 16.16 -1.50 1.17
N LEU A 210 16.63 -0.45 1.81
CA LEU A 210 17.51 -0.52 2.98
C LEU A 210 16.69 -0.77 4.27
N PRO A 211 17.31 -1.21 5.38
CA PRO A 211 16.60 -1.43 6.65
C PRO A 211 15.89 -0.19 7.21
N ASN A 212 16.32 1.00 6.82
CA ASN A 212 15.67 2.28 7.17
C ASN A 212 14.54 2.68 6.22
N THR A 213 14.05 1.76 5.39
CA THR A 213 12.98 1.96 4.41
C THR A 213 13.31 2.90 3.26
N ILE A 214 14.57 3.26 3.06
CA ILE A 214 14.99 4.03 1.89
C ILE A 214 15.18 3.08 0.73
N GLU A 215 14.55 3.40 -0.39
CA GLU A 215 14.63 2.65 -1.64
C GLU A 215 15.44 3.44 -2.67
N GLY A 216 16.35 2.77 -3.35
CA GLY A 216 17.11 3.31 -4.48
C GLY A 216 17.15 2.31 -5.62
N MET A 217 17.49 2.80 -6.82
CA MET A 217 17.52 2.00 -8.04
C MET A 217 18.93 1.67 -8.47
N VAL A 218 19.16 0.42 -8.84
CA VAL A 218 20.31 -0.01 -9.63
C VAL A 218 19.86 -0.15 -11.07
N HIS A 219 20.29 0.75 -11.94
CA HIS A 219 19.87 0.75 -13.34
C HIS A 219 20.39 -0.50 -14.07
N VAL A 220 19.61 -1.06 -15.00
CA VAL A 220 19.95 -2.29 -15.71
C VAL A 220 21.29 -2.19 -16.44
N SER A 221 21.67 -1.02 -16.97
CA SER A 221 22.95 -0.84 -17.68
C SER A 221 24.19 -0.90 -16.83
N ILE A 222 24.06 -0.82 -15.50
CA ILE A 222 25.18 -0.91 -14.56
C ILE A 222 25.19 -2.21 -13.75
N LEU A 223 24.26 -3.12 -14.04
CA LEU A 223 24.29 -4.46 -13.47
C LEU A 223 25.54 -5.21 -13.99
N PRO A 224 26.34 -5.80 -13.09
CA PRO A 224 27.63 -6.37 -13.48
C PRO A 224 27.48 -7.71 -14.22
N GLY A 225 28.40 -7.96 -15.12
CA GLY A 225 28.72 -9.29 -15.64
C GLY A 225 27.91 -9.78 -16.83
N ASP A 226 26.76 -9.16 -17.19
CA ASP A 226 25.91 -9.63 -18.28
C ASP A 226 24.99 -8.54 -18.84
N TYR A 227 24.29 -8.88 -19.93
CA TYR A 227 23.09 -8.15 -20.38
C TYR A 227 21.88 -8.75 -19.72
N TYR A 228 21.03 -7.90 -19.13
CA TYR A 228 19.88 -8.33 -18.34
C TYR A 228 18.58 -7.92 -19.00
N TYR A 229 17.62 -8.82 -18.99
CA TYR A 229 16.23 -8.53 -19.39
C TYR A 229 15.25 -8.86 -18.26
N TYR A 230 14.12 -8.17 -18.27
CA TYR A 230 13.06 -8.37 -17.30
C TYR A 230 12.12 -9.48 -17.74
N ASP A 231 11.94 -10.50 -16.92
CA ASP A 231 10.95 -11.56 -17.13
C ASP A 231 9.67 -11.22 -16.35
N GLU A 232 8.61 -10.86 -17.10
CA GLU A 232 7.31 -10.52 -16.53
C GLU A 232 6.62 -11.71 -15.81
N LYS A 233 6.96 -12.94 -16.17
CA LYS A 233 6.33 -14.13 -15.58
C LYS A 233 6.86 -14.41 -14.18
N THR A 234 8.15 -14.22 -13.99
CA THR A 234 8.84 -14.49 -12.71
C THR A 234 9.10 -13.24 -11.90
N TYR A 235 8.81 -12.04 -12.44
CA TYR A 235 9.13 -10.73 -11.84
C TYR A 235 10.61 -10.64 -11.45
N SER A 236 11.48 -11.13 -12.32
CA SER A 236 12.93 -11.16 -12.10
C SER A 236 13.71 -10.54 -13.24
N MET A 237 14.90 -10.06 -12.93
CA MET A 237 15.90 -9.66 -13.93
C MET A 237 16.79 -10.86 -14.22
N VAL A 238 16.93 -11.25 -15.49
CA VAL A 238 17.64 -12.45 -15.93
C VAL A 238 18.78 -12.07 -16.86
N GLY A 239 19.97 -12.54 -16.58
CA GLY A 239 21.16 -12.38 -17.44
C GLY A 239 21.11 -13.33 -18.63
N GLU A 240 21.29 -12.78 -19.84
CA GLU A 240 21.17 -13.55 -21.09
C GLU A 240 22.21 -14.66 -21.22
N ARG A 241 23.45 -14.40 -20.80
CA ARG A 241 24.56 -15.31 -20.98
C ARG A 241 24.83 -16.19 -19.76
N THR A 242 24.78 -15.58 -18.57
CA THR A 242 25.14 -16.24 -17.31
C THR A 242 23.97 -16.95 -16.67
N GLY A 243 22.73 -16.58 -17.02
CA GLY A 243 21.53 -17.02 -16.32
C GLY A 243 21.40 -16.49 -14.89
N ARG A 244 22.29 -15.56 -14.46
CA ARG A 244 22.20 -14.91 -13.15
C ARG A 244 20.85 -14.18 -13.03
N THR A 245 20.18 -14.38 -11.92
CA THR A 245 18.86 -13.77 -11.68
C THR A 245 18.90 -12.87 -10.46
N PHE A 246 18.15 -11.75 -10.53
CA PHE A 246 17.83 -10.93 -9.37
C PHE A 246 16.31 -10.98 -9.14
N LYS A 247 15.92 -11.44 -7.96
CA LYS A 247 14.53 -11.65 -7.59
C LYS A 247 14.14 -10.78 -6.41
N LEU A 248 12.85 -10.50 -6.33
CA LEU A 248 12.27 -9.85 -5.16
C LEU A 248 12.54 -10.66 -3.89
N GLY A 249 12.92 -9.95 -2.80
CA GLY A 249 13.24 -10.57 -1.52
C GLY A 249 14.70 -11.01 -1.37
N GLU A 250 15.49 -11.02 -2.43
CA GLU A 250 16.93 -11.35 -2.34
C GLU A 250 17.71 -10.22 -1.68
N LYS A 251 18.72 -10.58 -0.91
CA LYS A 251 19.66 -9.63 -0.32
C LYS A 251 20.58 -9.06 -1.40
N ALA A 252 20.86 -7.78 -1.32
CA ALA A 252 21.77 -7.10 -2.21
C ALA A 252 22.65 -6.14 -1.40
N LYS A 253 23.95 -6.15 -1.68
CA LYS A 253 24.91 -5.18 -1.15
C LYS A 253 25.06 -4.07 -2.16
N ILE A 254 24.84 -2.85 -1.75
CA ILE A 254 24.83 -1.69 -2.64
C ILE A 254 25.72 -0.58 -2.12
N ARG A 255 26.24 0.23 -3.06
CA ARG A 255 26.88 1.51 -2.77
C ARG A 255 25.98 2.63 -3.25
N VAL A 256 25.87 3.70 -2.48
CA VAL A 256 25.14 4.91 -2.89
C VAL A 256 25.97 5.62 -3.95
N LYS A 257 25.48 5.60 -5.19
CA LYS A 257 26.20 6.16 -6.34
C LYS A 257 25.97 7.65 -6.50
N ASP A 258 24.70 8.05 -6.56
CA ASP A 258 24.31 9.44 -6.75
C ASP A 258 22.90 9.69 -6.19
N VAL A 259 22.57 10.98 -5.97
CA VAL A 259 21.25 11.41 -5.51
C VAL A 259 20.80 12.65 -6.27
N ASP A 260 19.82 12.47 -7.14
CA ASP A 260 19.17 13.58 -7.84
C ASP A 260 18.11 14.23 -6.94
N MET A 261 18.40 15.45 -6.48
CA MET A 261 17.50 16.20 -5.61
C MET A 261 16.28 16.78 -6.34
N MET A 262 16.35 16.98 -7.67
CA MET A 262 15.22 17.50 -8.45
C MET A 262 14.20 16.40 -8.74
N LEU A 263 14.68 15.23 -9.17
CA LEU A 263 13.86 14.06 -9.42
C LEU A 263 13.58 13.28 -8.14
N LYS A 264 14.30 13.56 -7.04
CA LYS A 264 14.22 12.85 -5.75
C LYS A 264 14.54 11.35 -5.92
N ASN A 265 15.43 11.03 -6.85
CA ASN A 265 15.90 9.68 -7.12
C ASN A 265 17.19 9.41 -6.37
N ILE A 266 17.34 8.17 -5.93
CA ILE A 266 18.55 7.67 -5.29
C ILE A 266 19.06 6.54 -6.16
N ASP A 267 20.26 6.71 -6.71
CA ASP A 267 20.90 5.74 -7.57
C ASP A 267 21.91 4.93 -6.76
N PHE A 268 21.77 3.62 -6.86
CA PHE A 268 22.64 2.64 -6.24
C PHE A 268 23.47 1.92 -7.31
N GLU A 269 24.59 1.34 -6.92
CA GLU A 269 25.33 0.35 -7.67
C GLU A 269 25.51 -0.91 -6.82
N LEU A 270 25.53 -2.08 -7.47
CA LEU A 270 25.81 -3.34 -6.77
C LEU A 270 27.29 -3.42 -6.41
N VAL A 271 27.57 -3.91 -5.21
CA VAL A 271 28.94 -4.24 -4.75
C VAL A 271 29.05 -5.75 -4.71
N GLU A 272 30.00 -6.30 -5.48
CA GLU A 272 30.33 -7.72 -5.42
C GLU A 272 31.36 -7.95 -4.30
N ASP A 273 31.36 -9.13 -3.68
CA ASP A 273 32.22 -9.40 -2.52
C ASP A 273 33.73 -9.36 -2.87
N ASP A 274 34.08 -9.56 -4.15
CA ASP A 274 35.44 -9.47 -4.63
C ASP A 274 36.04 -8.04 -4.64
N ASP A 275 35.21 -7.01 -4.58
CA ASP A 275 35.68 -5.60 -4.57
C ASP A 275 36.18 -5.13 -3.18
N TYR A 276 35.96 -5.92 -2.11
CA TYR A 276 36.34 -5.52 -0.74
C TYR A 276 37.78 -5.90 -0.37
N GLU A 277 38.34 -6.96 -0.95
CA GLU A 277 39.71 -7.40 -0.63
C GLU A 277 40.79 -6.46 -1.19
N GLN A 278 40.46 -5.64 -2.21
CA GLN A 278 41.43 -4.72 -2.83
C GLN A 278 41.55 -3.36 -2.12
N SER A 279 40.67 -3.00 -1.18
CA SER A 279 40.71 -1.69 -0.50
C SER A 279 41.42 -1.70 0.86
N GLU A 280 41.74 -2.86 1.44
CA GLU A 280 42.49 -2.94 2.71
C GLU A 280 44.00 -3.02 2.53
N ASP A 281 44.53 -3.36 1.33
CA ASP A 281 45.96 -3.48 1.08
C ASP A 281 46.66 -2.17 0.68
N GLY A 282 45.99 -1.03 0.75
CA GLY A 282 46.50 0.27 0.31
C GLY A 282 47.15 1.17 1.39
N TRP A 283 47.31 0.72 2.63
CA TRP A 283 47.96 1.49 3.70
C TRP A 283 49.00 0.65 4.44
N ASN A 284 50.22 0.56 3.86
CA ASN A 284 51.47 0.28 4.56
C ASN A 284 52.49 1.35 4.22
#